data_af2f6e6babc56ebf279fb14410403e6d
#
_entry.id   af2f6e6babc56ebf279fb14410403e6d
#
_cell.length_a   1.000
_cell.length_b   1.000
_cell.length_c   1.000
_cell.angle_alpha   90.00
_cell.angle_beta   90.00
_cell.angle_gamma   90.00
#
_symmetry.space_group_name_H-M   'P 1'
#
loop_
_entity.id
_entity.type
_entity.pdbx_description
1 polymer ?
#
loop_
_entity_poly.entity_id
_entity_poly.type
_entity_poly.pdbx_seq_one_letter_code
_entity_poly.pdbx_strand_id
1 'polypeptide(L)'
;ISLSANWMWPCKNDGENARLYNAVKGASDFAIAIGVNIPTGKDSMSMTQKYPNGEKVLSPGTLIVTAAGQSNDVRATIHPVIKYTEDSEIIYIPFVKVGNSEEHFPLGGSAYAQIISKIGQKSADIDSPEYFKNCFNALQRGLFNGEGNRVLAGHDISTGGMITTLLEMCFANSKGGLNIDLTPFRSANILFSEVPGVILQVKSSQKEAFIKELGSDVEFFTIGTTSSQRTLNIEYGIDKSISLDIDRERDIWFKTSYLFDSIQTGKELATERYNNYAKQVLDFKFPEHFTGKYDLPSERKFNAAII
;
A
#
# COMPACT_ATOMS: atom_id res chain seq x y z
N ILE A 1 10.78 9.09 12.33
CA ILE A 1 9.77 9.40 11.30
C ILE A 1 9.18 10.76 11.62
N SER A 2 8.94 11.57 10.59
CA SER A 2 8.28 12.87 10.66
C SER A 2 7.25 12.97 9.54
N LEU A 3 6.15 13.67 9.79
CA LEU A 3 5.04 13.76 8.85
C LEU A 3 4.90 15.18 8.31
N SER A 4 4.42 15.30 7.08
CA SER A 4 3.91 16.54 6.49
C SER A 4 2.44 16.34 6.12
N ALA A 5 1.57 17.26 6.53
CA ALA A 5 0.13 17.15 6.33
C ALA A 5 -0.37 18.21 5.34
N ASN A 6 -0.95 17.78 4.23
CA ASN A 6 -1.56 18.66 3.24
C ASN A 6 -3.08 18.57 3.33
N TRP A 7 -3.72 19.70 3.62
CA TRP A 7 -5.16 19.82 3.80
C TRP A 7 -5.80 20.51 2.60
N MET A 8 -6.80 19.88 2.01
CA MET A 8 -7.61 20.46 0.94
C MET A 8 -9.07 20.42 1.35
N TRP A 9 -9.68 21.60 1.59
CA TRP A 9 -11.00 21.67 2.23
C TRP A 9 -11.85 22.81 1.69
N PRO A 10 -13.16 22.61 1.46
CA PRO A 10 -14.07 23.68 1.01
C PRO A 10 -14.65 24.49 2.20
N CYS A 11 -13.80 25.07 3.05
CA CYS A 11 -14.16 25.66 4.34
C CYS A 11 -15.22 26.78 4.29
N LYS A 12 -15.39 27.43 3.12
CA LYS A 12 -16.38 28.53 2.97
C LYS A 12 -17.84 28.03 2.87
N ASN A 13 -18.05 26.74 3.01
CA ASN A 13 -19.38 26.12 2.93
C ASN A 13 -19.83 25.67 4.33
N ASP A 14 -21.15 25.63 4.51
CA ASP A 14 -21.76 25.33 5.81
C ASP A 14 -21.34 23.94 6.33
N GLY A 15 -20.96 23.87 7.59
CA GLY A 15 -20.54 22.64 8.27
C GLY A 15 -19.09 22.21 8.00
N GLU A 16 -18.44 22.72 6.95
CA GLU A 16 -17.11 22.26 6.55
C GLU A 16 -15.99 22.66 7.53
N ASN A 17 -16.15 23.78 8.24
CA ASN A 17 -15.21 24.17 9.30
C ASN A 17 -15.21 23.18 10.47
N ALA A 18 -16.38 22.72 10.89
CA ALA A 18 -16.52 21.72 11.95
C ALA A 18 -15.93 20.37 11.52
N ARG A 19 -16.16 19.97 10.27
CA ARG A 19 -15.58 18.75 9.71
C ARG A 19 -14.06 18.83 9.65
N LEU A 20 -13.49 19.97 9.21
CA LEU A 20 -12.05 20.19 9.21
C LEU A 20 -11.47 20.11 10.62
N TYR A 21 -12.10 20.77 11.60
CA TYR A 21 -11.65 20.72 12.98
C TYR A 21 -11.59 19.27 13.51
N ASN A 22 -12.63 18.48 13.26
CA ASN A 22 -12.67 17.08 13.68
C ASN A 22 -11.58 16.24 12.98
N ALA A 23 -11.35 16.47 11.71
CA ALA A 23 -10.30 15.78 10.96
C ALA A 23 -8.89 16.14 11.47
N VAL A 24 -8.63 17.43 11.72
CA VAL A 24 -7.36 17.88 12.30
C VAL A 24 -7.16 17.30 13.70
N LYS A 25 -8.22 17.31 14.51
CA LYS A 25 -8.16 16.74 15.86
C LYS A 25 -7.85 15.24 15.81
N GLY A 26 -8.55 14.47 14.96
CA GLY A 26 -8.29 13.03 14.81
C GLY A 26 -6.86 12.72 14.35
N ALA A 27 -6.37 13.45 13.36
CA ALA A 27 -4.99 13.29 12.87
C ALA A 27 -3.95 13.65 13.95
N SER A 28 -4.20 14.72 14.71
CA SER A 28 -3.34 15.15 15.82
C SER A 28 -3.32 14.14 16.96
N ASP A 29 -4.50 13.69 17.41
CA ASP A 29 -4.63 12.71 18.49
C ASP A 29 -3.90 11.41 18.13
N PHE A 30 -4.06 10.96 16.89
CA PHE A 30 -3.35 9.76 16.39
C PHE A 30 -1.82 9.96 16.36
N ALA A 31 -1.35 11.08 15.79
CA ALA A 31 0.09 11.39 15.71
C ALA A 31 0.73 11.47 17.10
N ILE A 32 0.05 12.07 18.08
CA ILE A 32 0.48 12.15 19.48
C ILE A 32 0.57 10.73 20.08
N ALA A 33 -0.47 9.92 19.89
CA ALA A 33 -0.53 8.57 20.46
C ALA A 33 0.58 7.65 19.92
N ILE A 34 0.89 7.73 18.62
CA ILE A 34 2.00 6.95 18.05
C ILE A 34 3.38 7.59 18.30
N GLY A 35 3.43 8.84 18.77
CA GLY A 35 4.66 9.56 19.07
C GLY A 35 5.40 10.09 17.84
N VAL A 36 4.67 10.51 16.80
CA VAL A 36 5.20 11.06 15.56
C VAL A 36 4.77 12.53 15.42
N ASN A 37 5.69 13.41 15.02
CA ASN A 37 5.39 14.82 14.84
C ASN A 37 4.89 15.16 13.43
N ILE A 38 4.13 16.25 13.33
CA ILE A 38 3.69 16.87 12.07
C ILE A 38 4.22 18.31 12.05
N PRO A 39 5.50 18.53 11.77
CA PRO A 39 6.12 19.86 11.88
C PRO A 39 5.77 20.81 10.73
N THR A 40 5.26 20.31 9.64
CA THR A 40 4.99 21.09 8.43
C THR A 40 3.78 20.57 7.68
N GLY A 41 3.26 21.39 6.80
CA GLY A 41 2.14 21.07 5.95
C GLY A 41 1.77 22.22 5.03
N LYS A 42 0.66 22.07 4.33
CA LYS A 42 0.14 23.05 3.38
C LYS A 42 -1.39 22.98 3.37
N ASP A 43 -2.04 24.14 3.30
CA ASP A 43 -3.49 24.27 3.29
C ASP A 43 -4.02 24.79 1.96
N SER A 44 -5.18 24.27 1.55
CA SER A 44 -6.02 24.81 0.49
C SER A 44 -7.47 24.83 0.97
N MET A 45 -7.89 25.95 1.59
CA MET A 45 -9.16 26.04 2.32
C MET A 45 -10.33 26.58 1.48
N SER A 46 -10.14 26.80 0.20
CA SER A 46 -11.18 27.34 -0.71
C SER A 46 -11.50 26.37 -1.88
N MET A 47 -11.51 25.08 -1.61
CA MET A 47 -11.66 24.03 -2.63
C MET A 47 -13.11 23.92 -3.12
N THR A 48 -13.56 24.98 -3.78
CA THR A 48 -14.90 25.08 -4.38
C THR A 48 -14.79 25.61 -5.80
N GLN A 49 -15.26 24.84 -6.78
CA GLN A 49 -15.41 25.30 -8.14
C GLN A 49 -16.79 25.92 -8.35
N LYS A 50 -16.83 27.13 -8.90
CA LYS A 50 -18.08 27.80 -9.27
C LYS A 50 -18.15 27.93 -10.77
N TYR A 51 -19.27 27.58 -11.36
CA TYR A 51 -19.53 27.68 -12.78
C TYR A 51 -20.38 28.90 -13.11
N PRO A 52 -20.31 29.44 -14.38
CA PRO A 52 -21.10 30.60 -14.79
C PRO A 52 -22.62 30.41 -14.68
N ASN A 53 -23.10 29.18 -14.77
CA ASN A 53 -24.52 28.82 -14.60
C ASN A 53 -25.00 28.82 -13.13
N GLY A 54 -24.12 29.21 -12.19
CA GLY A 54 -24.42 29.21 -10.74
C GLY A 54 -24.20 27.89 -10.04
N GLU A 55 -23.83 26.84 -10.75
CA GLU A 55 -23.50 25.54 -10.16
C GLU A 55 -22.22 25.62 -9.34
N LYS A 56 -22.19 24.88 -8.24
CA LYS A 56 -21.02 24.74 -7.38
C LYS A 56 -20.66 23.28 -7.24
N VAL A 57 -19.38 22.97 -7.41
CA VAL A 57 -18.82 21.66 -7.08
C VAL A 57 -17.85 21.83 -5.92
N LEU A 58 -18.10 21.08 -4.84
CA LEU A 58 -17.24 21.06 -3.67
C LEU A 58 -16.25 19.92 -3.79
N SER A 59 -14.97 20.19 -3.55
CA SER A 59 -14.00 19.13 -3.36
C SER A 59 -14.31 18.38 -2.06
N PRO A 60 -14.21 17.06 -2.01
CA PRO A 60 -14.26 16.36 -0.73
C PRO A 60 -13.14 16.84 0.19
N GLY A 61 -13.42 16.93 1.49
CA GLY A 61 -12.40 17.21 2.48
C GLY A 61 -11.32 16.13 2.42
N THR A 62 -10.08 16.54 2.17
CA THR A 62 -8.96 15.61 1.90
C THR A 62 -7.75 15.97 2.75
N LEU A 63 -7.15 14.95 3.36
CA LEU A 63 -5.85 15.02 4.01
C LEU A 63 -4.88 14.09 3.28
N ILE A 64 -3.76 14.64 2.83
CA ILE A 64 -2.63 13.87 2.31
C ILE A 64 -1.47 13.97 3.29
N VAL A 65 -1.04 12.83 3.81
CA VAL A 65 0.10 12.73 4.73
C VAL A 65 1.30 12.14 4.00
N THR A 66 2.41 12.86 4.06
CA THR A 66 3.71 12.37 3.60
C THR A 66 4.55 12.03 4.81
N ALA A 67 5.05 10.80 4.87
CA ALA A 67 5.97 10.36 5.91
C ALA A 67 7.41 10.37 5.40
N ALA A 68 8.31 10.93 6.20
CA ALA A 68 9.74 10.92 5.94
C ALA A 68 10.47 10.23 7.09
N GLY A 69 11.40 9.36 6.75
CA GLY A 69 12.24 8.66 7.71
C GLY A 69 13.64 8.44 7.16
N GLN A 70 14.60 8.27 8.04
CA GLN A 70 15.97 7.97 7.68
C GLN A 70 16.20 6.45 7.74
N SER A 71 16.79 5.89 6.70
CA SER A 71 17.27 4.51 6.69
C SER A 71 18.76 4.46 7.00
N ASN A 72 19.17 3.55 7.86
CA ASN A 72 20.57 3.33 8.16
C ASN A 72 21.32 2.54 7.07
N ASP A 73 20.58 1.73 6.31
CA ASP A 73 21.11 0.94 5.20
C ASP A 73 20.11 0.89 4.06
N VAL A 74 20.42 1.54 2.95
CA VAL A 74 19.54 1.57 1.76
C VAL A 74 19.36 0.20 1.09
N ARG A 75 20.21 -0.78 1.42
CA ARG A 75 20.09 -2.16 0.92
C ARG A 75 19.05 -2.94 1.72
N ALA A 76 18.71 -2.48 2.92
CA ALA A 76 17.70 -3.07 3.78
C ALA A 76 16.30 -2.59 3.36
N THR A 77 15.91 -2.87 2.11
CA THR A 77 14.61 -2.53 1.55
C THR A 77 13.83 -3.77 1.16
N ILE A 78 12.51 -3.70 1.34
CA ILE A 78 11.58 -4.73 0.89
C ILE A 78 10.83 -4.17 -0.32
N HIS A 79 10.79 -4.93 -1.40
CA HIS A 79 10.06 -4.59 -2.61
C HIS A 79 8.69 -5.28 -2.62
N PRO A 80 7.67 -4.70 -3.27
CA PRO A 80 6.35 -5.31 -3.32
C PRO A 80 6.27 -6.54 -4.24
N VAL A 81 7.27 -6.77 -5.10
CA VAL A 81 7.21 -7.79 -6.13
C VAL A 81 7.48 -9.18 -5.57
N ILE A 82 6.50 -10.08 -5.67
CA ILE A 82 6.62 -11.49 -5.28
C ILE A 82 7.80 -12.13 -5.99
N LYS A 83 8.63 -12.82 -5.22
CA LYS A 83 9.68 -13.69 -5.75
C LYS A 83 9.10 -15.10 -5.88
N TYR A 84 8.99 -15.56 -7.13
CA TYR A 84 8.49 -16.89 -7.39
C TYR A 84 9.47 -17.95 -6.84
N THR A 85 9.07 -18.60 -5.76
CA THR A 85 9.81 -19.68 -5.09
C THR A 85 8.82 -20.60 -4.40
N GLU A 86 9.10 -21.91 -4.45
CA GLU A 86 8.28 -22.94 -3.81
C GLU A 86 8.47 -22.94 -2.28
N ASP A 87 9.56 -22.34 -1.77
CA ASP A 87 9.90 -22.31 -0.34
C ASP A 87 9.54 -20.95 0.30
N SER A 88 8.27 -20.58 0.19
CA SER A 88 7.79 -19.34 0.83
C SER A 88 6.29 -19.37 1.11
N GLU A 89 5.90 -18.63 2.13
CA GLU A 89 4.52 -18.46 2.55
C GLU A 89 4.11 -16.98 2.47
N ILE A 90 2.81 -16.76 2.25
CA ILE A 90 2.20 -15.44 2.26
C ILE A 90 1.57 -15.21 3.63
N ILE A 91 1.99 -14.15 4.29
CA ILE A 91 1.55 -13.80 5.64
C ILE A 91 0.83 -12.44 5.60
N TYR A 92 -0.35 -12.39 6.19
CA TYR A 92 -1.11 -11.17 6.45
C TYR A 92 -0.89 -10.74 7.91
N ILE A 93 -0.52 -9.48 8.10
CA ILE A 93 -0.41 -8.84 9.42
C ILE A 93 -1.36 -7.63 9.43
N PRO A 94 -2.53 -7.74 10.07
CA PRO A 94 -3.42 -6.60 10.26
C PRO A 94 -2.86 -5.64 11.33
N PHE A 95 -3.02 -4.34 11.11
CA PHE A 95 -2.67 -3.31 12.09
C PHE A 95 -3.86 -2.89 12.97
N VAL A 96 -4.90 -3.70 12.91
CA VAL A 96 -6.06 -3.70 13.81
C VAL A 96 -6.26 -5.12 14.31
N LYS A 97 -6.98 -5.30 15.41
CA LYS A 97 -7.35 -6.65 15.85
C LYS A 97 -8.48 -7.16 14.99
N VAL A 98 -8.23 -8.24 14.28
CA VAL A 98 -9.22 -8.88 13.41
C VAL A 98 -9.80 -10.09 14.14
N GLY A 99 -11.03 -9.99 14.59
CA GLY A 99 -11.79 -11.16 14.99
C GLY A 99 -12.38 -11.90 13.77
N ASN A 100 -13.18 -12.92 14.03
CA ASN A 100 -13.82 -13.74 12.99
C ASN A 100 -15.16 -13.15 12.48
N SER A 101 -15.40 -11.84 12.59
CA SER A 101 -16.66 -11.22 12.23
C SER A 101 -16.50 -10.24 11.05
N GLU A 102 -17.58 -10.10 10.25
CA GLU A 102 -17.62 -9.13 9.13
C GLU A 102 -17.44 -7.68 9.59
N GLU A 103 -17.72 -7.38 10.84
CA GLU A 103 -17.58 -6.04 11.43
C GLU A 103 -16.14 -5.52 11.41
N HIS A 104 -15.15 -6.42 11.33
CA HIS A 104 -13.74 -6.07 11.25
C HIS A 104 -13.28 -5.68 9.84
N PHE A 105 -14.13 -5.88 8.82
CA PHE A 105 -13.81 -5.58 7.43
C PHE A 105 -14.84 -4.60 6.83
N PRO A 106 -14.91 -3.35 7.34
CA PRO A 106 -15.85 -2.37 6.83
C PRO A 106 -15.50 -1.96 5.40
N LEU A 107 -16.54 -1.68 4.60
CA LEU A 107 -16.41 -1.28 3.19
C LEU A 107 -16.79 0.19 2.94
N GLY A 108 -17.21 0.93 3.95
CA GLY A 108 -17.62 2.32 3.79
C GLY A 108 -16.47 3.19 3.31
N GLY A 109 -16.72 4.02 2.28
CA GLY A 109 -15.73 4.90 1.69
C GLY A 109 -14.64 4.23 0.86
N SER A 110 -14.57 2.89 0.85
CA SER A 110 -13.57 2.15 0.07
C SER A 110 -13.73 2.34 -1.45
N ALA A 111 -12.70 2.01 -2.22
CA ALA A 111 -12.77 1.99 -3.68
C ALA A 111 -13.92 1.10 -4.18
N TYR A 112 -14.14 -0.05 -3.52
CA TYR A 112 -15.27 -0.92 -3.84
C TYR A 112 -16.61 -0.22 -3.66
N ALA A 113 -16.82 0.47 -2.54
CA ALA A 113 -18.05 1.23 -2.28
C ALA A 113 -18.27 2.34 -3.32
N GLN A 114 -17.21 3.01 -3.73
CA GLN A 114 -17.25 4.05 -4.77
C GLN A 114 -17.65 3.48 -6.14
N ILE A 115 -17.08 2.35 -6.55
CA ILE A 115 -17.38 1.69 -7.84
C ILE A 115 -18.86 1.31 -7.93
N ILE A 116 -19.46 0.81 -6.84
CA ILE A 116 -20.88 0.44 -6.80
C ILE A 116 -21.78 1.63 -6.45
N SER A 117 -21.26 2.86 -6.41
CA SER A 117 -21.98 4.09 -6.08
C SER A 117 -22.69 4.05 -4.72
N LYS A 118 -22.06 3.42 -3.73
CA LYS A 118 -22.54 3.33 -2.34
C LYS A 118 -21.44 3.81 -1.40
N ILE A 119 -21.74 4.79 -0.53
CA ILE A 119 -20.76 5.30 0.43
C ILE A 119 -20.52 4.29 1.57
N GLY A 120 -21.58 3.58 2.02
CA GLY A 120 -21.53 2.73 3.21
C GLY A 120 -21.63 3.54 4.50
N GLN A 121 -21.69 2.85 5.64
CA GLN A 121 -21.88 3.49 6.95
C GLN A 121 -20.60 3.51 7.79
N LYS A 122 -19.77 2.46 7.71
CA LYS A 122 -18.54 2.31 8.49
C LYS A 122 -17.36 2.24 7.53
N SER A 123 -16.43 3.18 7.66
CA SER A 123 -15.16 3.20 6.94
C SER A 123 -14.09 2.38 7.68
N ALA A 124 -13.00 2.05 6.98
CA ALA A 124 -11.81 1.53 7.63
C ALA A 124 -11.33 2.50 8.72
N ASP A 125 -10.96 1.96 9.87
CA ASP A 125 -10.48 2.70 11.04
C ASP A 125 -9.45 1.86 11.78
N ILE A 126 -8.80 2.47 12.77
CA ILE A 126 -7.91 1.80 13.72
C ILE A 126 -8.56 1.77 15.09
N ASP A 127 -8.59 0.60 15.72
CA ASP A 127 -9.18 0.43 17.05
C ASP A 127 -8.26 0.99 18.14
N SER A 128 -6.94 0.88 17.96
CA SER A 128 -5.93 1.28 18.95
C SER A 128 -4.66 1.81 18.27
N PRO A 129 -4.35 3.10 18.44
CA PRO A 129 -3.06 3.65 17.99
C PRO A 129 -1.85 2.95 18.59
N GLU A 130 -1.97 2.46 19.84
CA GLU A 130 -0.91 1.70 20.50
C GLU A 130 -0.69 0.35 19.81
N TYR A 131 -1.75 -0.39 19.48
CA TYR A 131 -1.66 -1.64 18.74
C TYR A 131 -1.05 -1.43 17.35
N PHE A 132 -1.49 -0.42 16.62
CA PHE A 132 -0.92 -0.02 15.34
C PHE A 132 0.60 0.21 15.45
N LYS A 133 1.03 1.00 16.43
CA LYS A 133 2.44 1.28 16.68
C LYS A 133 3.22 0.01 17.04
N ASN A 134 2.64 -0.87 17.84
CA ASN A 134 3.25 -2.15 18.23
C ASN A 134 3.43 -3.06 17.00
N CYS A 135 2.43 -3.17 16.14
CA CYS A 135 2.53 -3.90 14.86
C CYS A 135 3.65 -3.35 14.00
N PHE A 136 3.69 -2.03 13.80
CA PHE A 136 4.74 -1.39 13.01
C PHE A 136 6.14 -1.68 13.56
N ASN A 137 6.35 -1.49 14.85
CA ASN A 137 7.63 -1.72 15.50
C ASN A 137 8.05 -3.20 15.45
N ALA A 138 7.12 -4.12 15.66
CA ALA A 138 7.36 -5.55 15.57
C ALA A 138 7.75 -5.96 14.15
N LEU A 139 7.04 -5.44 13.16
CA LEU A 139 7.35 -5.64 11.76
C LEU A 139 8.77 -5.16 11.44
N GLN A 140 9.15 -3.94 11.84
CA GLN A 140 10.49 -3.40 11.59
C GLN A 140 11.60 -4.28 12.21
N ARG A 141 11.38 -4.84 13.39
CA ARG A 141 12.33 -5.80 14.00
C ARG A 141 12.40 -7.12 13.23
N GLY A 142 11.25 -7.59 12.73
CA GLY A 142 11.14 -8.87 12.03
C GLY A 142 11.75 -8.89 10.64
N LEU A 143 11.74 -7.75 9.91
CA LEU A 143 12.16 -7.69 8.51
C LEU A 143 13.63 -8.06 8.30
N PHE A 144 14.51 -7.67 9.23
CA PHE A 144 15.95 -7.83 9.11
C PHE A 144 16.55 -8.51 10.35
N ASN A 145 17.57 -9.35 10.17
CA ASN A 145 18.23 -10.06 11.25
C ASN A 145 19.74 -9.81 11.37
N GLY A 146 20.25 -8.81 10.66
CA GLY A 146 21.69 -8.55 10.57
C GLY A 146 22.43 -9.42 9.53
N GLU A 147 21.84 -10.54 9.11
CA GLU A 147 22.40 -11.46 8.11
C GLU A 147 21.70 -11.34 6.74
N GLY A 148 20.63 -10.56 6.65
CA GLY A 148 19.84 -10.32 5.44
C GLY A 148 18.34 -10.27 5.68
N ASN A 149 17.59 -10.24 4.58
CA ASN A 149 16.14 -10.14 4.63
C ASN A 149 15.51 -11.51 4.90
N ARG A 150 14.70 -11.60 5.95
CA ARG A 150 13.79 -12.75 6.19
C ARG A 150 12.61 -12.72 5.24
N VAL A 151 12.21 -11.52 4.83
CA VAL A 151 11.07 -11.24 3.98
C VAL A 151 11.56 -11.05 2.55
N LEU A 152 10.90 -11.71 1.60
CA LEU A 152 11.24 -11.68 0.18
C LEU A 152 10.54 -10.55 -0.55
N ALA A 153 9.29 -10.25 -0.17
CA ALA A 153 8.47 -9.18 -0.70
C ALA A 153 7.47 -8.72 0.36
N GLY A 154 6.98 -7.48 0.23
CA GLY A 154 5.96 -6.95 1.13
C GLY A 154 5.25 -5.76 0.53
N HIS A 155 3.94 -5.66 0.80
CA HIS A 155 3.08 -4.58 0.34
C HIS A 155 2.05 -4.25 1.41
N ASP A 156 1.73 -2.98 1.57
CA ASP A 156 0.64 -2.52 2.43
C ASP A 156 -0.72 -2.75 1.79
N ILE A 157 -1.74 -2.91 2.63
CA ILE A 157 -3.13 -2.88 2.18
C ILE A 157 -3.55 -1.42 2.13
N SER A 158 -3.93 -0.96 0.94
CA SER A 158 -4.39 0.40 0.70
C SER A 158 -5.65 0.42 -0.18
N THR A 159 -5.77 1.40 -1.06
CA THR A 159 -6.94 1.57 -1.94
C THR A 159 -7.22 0.31 -2.76
N GLY A 160 -8.44 -0.20 -2.68
CA GLY A 160 -8.89 -1.43 -3.34
C GLY A 160 -8.76 -2.69 -2.48
N GLY A 161 -8.15 -2.60 -1.29
CA GLY A 161 -8.08 -3.68 -0.32
C GLY A 161 -7.08 -4.80 -0.67
N MET A 162 -7.22 -5.92 0.01
CA MET A 162 -6.30 -7.06 -0.09
C MET A 162 -6.21 -7.64 -1.50
N ILE A 163 -7.30 -7.72 -2.24
CA ILE A 163 -7.30 -8.28 -3.60
C ILE A 163 -6.42 -7.46 -4.54
N THR A 164 -6.47 -6.13 -4.44
CA THR A 164 -5.63 -5.22 -5.21
C THR A 164 -4.16 -5.37 -4.81
N THR A 165 -3.87 -5.39 -3.52
CA THR A 165 -2.51 -5.63 -2.99
C THR A 165 -1.90 -6.92 -3.54
N LEU A 166 -2.62 -8.04 -3.49
CA LEU A 166 -2.14 -9.33 -4.01
C LEU A 166 -1.88 -9.30 -5.52
N LEU A 167 -2.74 -8.64 -6.30
CA LEU A 167 -2.55 -8.47 -7.73
C LEU A 167 -1.33 -7.60 -8.04
N GLU A 168 -1.19 -6.45 -7.37
CA GLU A 168 -0.07 -5.52 -7.56
C GLU A 168 1.27 -6.17 -7.23
N MET A 169 1.32 -7.01 -6.20
CA MET A 169 2.50 -7.82 -5.87
C MET A 169 2.90 -8.79 -7.01
N CYS A 170 1.96 -9.18 -7.86
CA CYS A 170 2.20 -10.09 -8.99
C CYS A 170 2.45 -9.37 -10.31
N PHE A 171 2.02 -8.12 -10.50
CA PHE A 171 1.98 -7.44 -11.80
C PHE A 171 3.34 -7.28 -12.48
N ALA A 172 4.39 -7.02 -11.71
CA ALA A 172 5.73 -6.82 -12.25
C ALA A 172 6.41 -8.13 -12.70
N ASN A 173 5.89 -9.28 -12.30
CA ASN A 173 6.41 -10.59 -12.71
C ASN A 173 5.85 -11.01 -14.06
N SER A 174 6.63 -11.80 -14.80
CA SER A 174 6.19 -12.46 -16.04
C SER A 174 5.74 -13.91 -15.83
N LYS A 175 5.96 -14.48 -14.64
CA LYS A 175 5.67 -15.88 -14.30
C LYS A 175 5.16 -15.99 -12.88
N GLY A 176 4.44 -17.10 -12.63
CA GLY A 176 3.94 -17.45 -11.32
C GLY A 176 2.77 -16.59 -10.86
N GLY A 177 2.11 -17.05 -9.82
CA GLY A 177 0.95 -16.43 -9.19
C GLY A 177 0.85 -16.83 -7.72
N LEU A 178 -0.36 -16.78 -7.17
CA LEU A 178 -0.63 -17.03 -5.76
C LEU A 178 -1.83 -17.95 -5.58
N ASN A 179 -1.76 -18.82 -4.58
CA ASN A 179 -2.90 -19.54 -4.02
C ASN A 179 -3.13 -19.02 -2.59
N ILE A 180 -4.30 -18.43 -2.35
CA ILE A 180 -4.65 -17.70 -1.13
C ILE A 180 -5.89 -18.35 -0.51
N ASP A 181 -5.84 -18.57 0.80
CA ASP A 181 -6.95 -19.07 1.62
C ASP A 181 -7.35 -18.01 2.65
N LEU A 182 -8.51 -17.42 2.44
CA LEU A 182 -9.15 -16.45 3.33
C LEU A 182 -10.40 -17.03 4.01
N THR A 183 -10.64 -18.33 3.91
CA THR A 183 -11.80 -19.01 4.53
C THR A 183 -11.86 -18.85 6.05
N PRO A 184 -10.72 -18.76 6.79
CA PRO A 184 -10.76 -18.54 8.24
C PRO A 184 -11.47 -17.25 8.65
N PHE A 185 -11.47 -16.21 7.81
CA PHE A 185 -12.10 -14.92 8.10
C PHE A 185 -13.62 -14.92 7.86
N ARG A 186 -14.17 -15.93 7.18
CA ARG A 186 -15.59 -16.14 6.91
C ARG A 186 -16.33 -14.97 6.25
N SER A 187 -15.62 -13.96 5.78
CA SER A 187 -16.18 -12.76 5.17
C SER A 187 -15.53 -12.46 3.83
N ALA A 188 -16.35 -12.20 2.81
CA ALA A 188 -15.86 -11.70 1.52
C ALA A 188 -15.37 -10.25 1.60
N ASN A 189 -15.77 -9.52 2.62
CA ASN A 189 -15.38 -8.11 2.79
C ASN A 189 -13.88 -7.92 2.96
N ILE A 190 -13.16 -8.92 3.49
CA ILE A 190 -11.70 -8.90 3.63
C ILE A 190 -10.99 -8.62 2.29
N LEU A 191 -11.57 -9.03 1.16
CA LEU A 191 -11.01 -8.78 -0.16
C LEU A 191 -10.93 -7.30 -0.50
N PHE A 192 -11.90 -6.49 -0.05
CA PHE A 192 -12.11 -5.12 -0.48
C PHE A 192 -12.01 -4.10 0.64
N SER A 193 -11.88 -4.55 1.88
CA SER A 193 -11.70 -3.66 3.03
C SER A 193 -10.31 -3.04 2.98
N GLU A 194 -10.25 -1.73 3.22
CA GLU A 194 -9.03 -0.94 3.26
C GLU A 194 -8.52 -0.75 4.69
N VAL A 195 -8.78 -1.73 5.55
CA VAL A 195 -8.24 -1.77 6.91
C VAL A 195 -6.72 -1.89 6.86
N PRO A 196 -5.97 -1.06 7.61
CA PRO A 196 -4.53 -1.06 7.53
C PRO A 196 -3.91 -2.40 7.92
N GLY A 197 -2.97 -2.82 7.12
CA GLY A 197 -2.21 -4.07 7.29
C GLY A 197 -1.17 -4.23 6.21
N VAL A 198 -0.42 -5.32 6.26
CA VAL A 198 0.61 -5.66 5.26
C VAL A 198 0.51 -7.12 4.84
N ILE A 199 0.84 -7.36 3.59
CA ILE A 199 1.03 -8.71 3.03
C ILE A 199 2.53 -8.91 2.82
N LEU A 200 3.05 -10.00 3.35
CA LEU A 200 4.47 -10.35 3.27
C LEU A 200 4.65 -11.72 2.64
N GLN A 201 5.68 -11.85 1.82
CA GLN A 201 6.22 -13.13 1.39
C GLN A 201 7.43 -13.46 2.27
N VAL A 202 7.35 -14.53 3.05
CA VAL A 202 8.39 -14.95 3.99
C VAL A 202 8.94 -16.30 3.57
N LYS A 203 10.26 -16.50 3.63
CA LYS A 203 10.86 -17.83 3.40
C LYS A 203 10.33 -18.80 4.43
N SER A 204 9.92 -20.01 4.02
CA SER A 204 9.41 -21.03 4.94
C SER A 204 10.43 -21.36 6.03
N SER A 205 11.72 -21.43 5.70
CA SER A 205 12.81 -21.66 6.63
C SER A 205 13.06 -20.53 7.64
N GLN A 206 12.51 -19.32 7.38
CA GLN A 206 12.68 -18.15 8.26
C GLN A 206 11.38 -17.77 9.00
N LYS A 207 10.28 -18.46 8.71
CA LYS A 207 8.96 -18.13 9.25
C LYS A 207 8.92 -18.14 10.78
N GLU A 208 9.41 -19.20 11.40
CA GLU A 208 9.40 -19.31 12.87
C GLU A 208 10.20 -18.19 13.53
N ALA A 209 11.38 -17.89 12.98
CA ALA A 209 12.22 -16.80 13.48
C ALA A 209 11.54 -15.43 13.29
N PHE A 210 10.87 -15.23 12.15
CA PHE A 210 10.11 -14.01 11.87
C PHE A 210 8.94 -13.84 12.85
N ILE A 211 8.13 -14.89 13.06
CA ILE A 211 7.00 -14.87 14.00
C ILE A 211 7.46 -14.59 15.42
N LYS A 212 8.58 -15.17 15.84
CA LYS A 212 9.16 -14.91 17.17
C LYS A 212 9.48 -13.43 17.38
N GLU A 213 9.98 -12.73 16.35
CA GLU A 213 10.26 -11.29 16.41
C GLU A 213 9.00 -10.42 16.43
N LEU A 214 7.90 -10.88 15.80
CA LEU A 214 6.61 -10.19 15.90
C LEU A 214 6.12 -10.15 17.36
N GLY A 215 6.38 -11.20 18.11
CA GLY A 215 5.90 -11.34 19.49
C GLY A 215 4.45 -11.81 19.58
N SER A 216 3.98 -12.07 20.81
CA SER A 216 2.64 -12.63 21.07
C SER A 216 1.50 -11.62 20.90
N ASP A 217 1.81 -10.33 20.88
CA ASP A 217 0.81 -9.26 20.89
C ASP A 217 0.36 -8.83 19.51
N VAL A 218 1.05 -9.30 18.46
CA VAL A 218 0.76 -8.99 17.05
C VAL A 218 0.07 -10.17 16.39
N GLU A 219 -1.12 -9.96 15.89
CA GLU A 219 -1.83 -10.97 15.12
C GLU A 219 -1.21 -11.12 13.72
N PHE A 220 -1.09 -12.36 13.28
CA PHE A 220 -0.66 -12.70 11.91
C PHE A 220 -1.42 -13.94 11.43
N PHE A 221 -1.54 -14.03 10.12
CA PHE A 221 -2.22 -15.15 9.46
C PHE A 221 -1.40 -15.62 8.27
N THR A 222 -1.08 -16.90 8.21
CA THR A 222 -0.58 -17.50 6.99
C THR A 222 -1.76 -17.72 6.05
N ILE A 223 -1.78 -17.00 4.95
CA ILE A 223 -2.92 -16.95 4.03
C ILE A 223 -2.66 -17.64 2.70
N GLY A 224 -1.46 -18.16 2.45
CA GLY A 224 -1.22 -18.86 1.18
C GLY A 224 0.22 -19.07 0.83
N THR A 225 0.44 -19.43 -0.44
CA THR A 225 1.73 -19.74 -1.02
C THR A 225 1.82 -19.23 -2.45
N THR A 226 3.03 -19.25 -3.02
CA THR A 226 3.24 -18.99 -4.45
C THR A 226 2.75 -20.16 -5.31
N SER A 227 2.39 -19.87 -6.57
CA SER A 227 1.93 -20.85 -7.56
C SER A 227 2.78 -20.77 -8.83
N SER A 228 2.94 -21.88 -9.54
CA SER A 228 3.58 -21.92 -10.86
C SER A 228 2.69 -21.34 -11.97
N GLN A 229 1.38 -21.31 -11.74
CA GLN A 229 0.41 -20.77 -12.69
C GLN A 229 0.35 -19.25 -12.59
N ARG A 230 0.09 -18.58 -13.71
CA ARG A 230 -0.05 -17.13 -13.79
C ARG A 230 -1.47 -16.68 -13.39
N THR A 231 -1.94 -17.18 -12.26
CA THR A 231 -3.27 -16.90 -11.70
C THR A 231 -3.18 -16.53 -10.23
N LEU A 232 -4.09 -15.65 -9.79
CA LEU A 232 -4.39 -15.43 -8.40
C LEU A 232 -5.66 -16.23 -8.07
N ASN A 233 -5.48 -17.30 -7.32
CA ASN A 233 -6.57 -18.14 -6.84
C ASN A 233 -6.84 -17.81 -5.39
N ILE A 234 -8.08 -17.48 -5.06
CA ILE A 234 -8.49 -17.12 -3.70
C ILE A 234 -9.70 -17.96 -3.30
N GLU A 235 -9.59 -18.64 -2.17
CA GLU A 235 -10.70 -19.24 -1.46
C GLU A 235 -11.15 -18.27 -0.35
N TYR A 236 -12.45 -18.02 -0.23
CA TYR A 236 -12.97 -17.03 0.73
C TYR A 236 -14.41 -17.34 1.16
N GLY A 237 -14.79 -16.80 2.29
CA GLY A 237 -16.14 -16.99 2.83
C GLY A 237 -16.44 -18.47 3.11
N ILE A 238 -17.64 -18.94 2.71
CA ILE A 238 -18.04 -20.34 2.82
C ILE A 238 -18.16 -20.91 1.42
N ASP A 239 -17.30 -21.87 1.08
CA ASP A 239 -17.28 -22.60 -0.19
C ASP A 239 -17.27 -21.70 -1.44
N LYS A 240 -16.60 -20.55 -1.37
CA LYS A 240 -16.42 -19.61 -2.49
C LYS A 240 -14.97 -19.54 -2.92
N SER A 241 -14.78 -19.47 -4.22
CA SER A 241 -13.47 -19.28 -4.83
C SER A 241 -13.55 -18.34 -6.02
N ILE A 242 -12.43 -17.68 -6.29
CA ILE A 242 -12.23 -16.86 -7.48
C ILE A 242 -10.84 -17.16 -8.05
N SER A 243 -10.74 -17.22 -9.36
CA SER A 243 -9.48 -17.35 -10.08
C SER A 243 -9.36 -16.21 -11.08
N LEU A 244 -8.29 -15.41 -10.93
CA LEU A 244 -8.03 -14.24 -11.74
C LEU A 244 -6.78 -14.46 -12.58
N ASP A 245 -6.86 -14.17 -13.88
CA ASP A 245 -5.71 -14.10 -14.77
C ASP A 245 -4.95 -12.81 -14.50
N ILE A 246 -3.73 -12.93 -13.96
CA ILE A 246 -2.93 -11.80 -13.50
C ILE A 246 -2.59 -10.84 -14.64
N ASP A 247 -2.30 -11.34 -15.83
CA ASP A 247 -1.92 -10.49 -16.96
C ASP A 247 -3.12 -9.71 -17.49
N ARG A 248 -4.30 -10.33 -17.52
CA ARG A 248 -5.55 -9.67 -17.86
C ARG A 248 -5.89 -8.58 -16.84
N GLU A 249 -5.79 -8.88 -15.56
CA GLU A 249 -6.10 -7.89 -14.51
C GLU A 249 -5.09 -6.73 -14.51
N ARG A 250 -3.81 -6.98 -14.80
CA ARG A 250 -2.80 -5.95 -15.01
C ARG A 250 -3.14 -5.04 -16.19
N ASP A 251 -3.59 -5.61 -17.30
CA ASP A 251 -3.99 -4.83 -18.47
C ASP A 251 -5.19 -3.93 -18.17
N ILE A 252 -6.17 -4.42 -17.40
CA ILE A 252 -7.33 -3.65 -16.92
C ILE A 252 -6.85 -2.51 -16.01
N TRP A 253 -5.98 -2.80 -15.05
CA TRP A 253 -5.41 -1.82 -14.12
C TRP A 253 -4.65 -0.71 -14.87
N PHE A 254 -3.80 -1.06 -15.81
CA PHE A 254 -3.03 -0.11 -16.60
C PHE A 254 -3.88 0.70 -17.61
N LYS A 255 -5.01 0.14 -18.04
CA LYS A 255 -5.90 0.76 -19.04
C LYS A 255 -6.43 2.12 -18.58
N THR A 256 -6.67 2.34 -17.31
CA THR A 256 -7.11 3.64 -16.77
C THR A 256 -6.08 4.73 -17.05
N SER A 257 -4.79 4.45 -16.81
CA SER A 257 -3.70 5.37 -17.14
C SER A 257 -3.59 5.61 -18.65
N TYR A 258 -3.78 4.58 -19.46
CA TYR A 258 -3.81 4.71 -20.93
C TYR A 258 -4.92 5.63 -21.42
N LEU A 259 -6.14 5.49 -20.89
CA LEU A 259 -7.27 6.35 -21.28
C LEU A 259 -6.99 7.81 -20.96
N PHE A 260 -6.41 8.08 -19.81
CA PHE A 260 -6.02 9.44 -19.41
C PHE A 260 -4.86 9.98 -20.25
N ASP A 261 -3.84 9.18 -20.49
CA ASP A 261 -2.69 9.50 -21.33
C ASP A 261 -3.11 9.83 -22.77
N SER A 262 -4.12 9.12 -23.30
CA SER A 262 -4.67 9.38 -24.64
C SER A 262 -5.24 10.79 -24.82
N ILE A 263 -5.70 11.41 -23.72
CA ILE A 263 -6.18 12.80 -23.73
C ILE A 263 -5.01 13.78 -23.63
N GLN A 264 -3.98 13.44 -22.84
CA GLN A 264 -2.87 14.35 -22.55
C GLN A 264 -1.79 14.36 -23.63
N THR A 265 -1.38 13.19 -24.12
CA THR A 265 -0.24 13.04 -25.06
C THR A 265 -0.67 12.67 -26.47
N GLY A 266 -1.95 12.42 -26.69
CA GLY A 266 -2.51 11.96 -27.95
C GLY A 266 -2.58 10.45 -28.06
N LYS A 267 -3.60 9.99 -28.79
CA LYS A 267 -3.99 8.58 -28.86
C LYS A 267 -2.89 7.66 -29.42
N GLU A 268 -2.13 8.13 -30.38
CA GLU A 268 -1.10 7.33 -31.06
C GLU A 268 0.04 6.95 -30.09
N LEU A 269 0.66 7.94 -29.44
CA LEU A 269 1.75 7.74 -28.49
C LEU A 269 1.29 6.98 -27.24
N ALA A 270 0.09 7.27 -26.76
CA ALA A 270 -0.48 6.55 -25.63
C ALA A 270 -0.73 5.07 -25.96
N THR A 271 -1.21 4.79 -27.20
CA THR A 271 -1.42 3.40 -27.65
C THR A 271 -0.10 2.64 -27.80
N GLU A 272 0.94 3.31 -28.32
CA GLU A 272 2.28 2.71 -28.41
C GLU A 272 2.79 2.34 -27.01
N ARG A 273 2.69 3.24 -26.04
CA ARG A 273 3.09 3.01 -24.66
C ARG A 273 2.30 1.86 -24.02
N TYR A 274 0.98 1.85 -24.20
CA TYR A 274 0.12 0.78 -23.69
C TYR A 274 0.47 -0.59 -24.28
N ASN A 275 0.77 -0.68 -25.56
CA ASN A 275 1.15 -1.94 -26.21
C ASN A 275 2.56 -2.43 -25.82
N ASN A 276 3.37 -1.56 -25.26
CA ASN A 276 4.77 -1.85 -24.95
C ASN A 276 5.08 -1.94 -23.44
N TYR A 277 4.18 -1.51 -22.55
CA TYR A 277 4.50 -1.46 -21.11
C TYR A 277 4.90 -2.82 -20.53
N ALA A 278 4.28 -3.91 -20.97
CA ALA A 278 4.58 -5.26 -20.51
C ALA A 278 5.87 -5.85 -21.16
N LYS A 279 6.40 -5.19 -22.19
CA LYS A 279 7.59 -5.63 -22.92
C LYS A 279 8.87 -4.92 -22.47
N GLN A 280 8.75 -3.94 -21.59
CA GLN A 280 9.90 -3.20 -21.09
C GLN A 280 10.72 -4.13 -20.18
N VAL A 281 11.94 -4.38 -20.59
CA VAL A 281 12.93 -5.07 -19.76
C VAL A 281 13.61 -3.99 -18.93
N LEU A 282 13.45 -4.07 -17.60
CA LEU A 282 14.14 -3.17 -16.66
C LEU A 282 15.60 -3.58 -16.45
N ASP A 283 16.09 -4.56 -17.21
CA ASP A 283 17.48 -4.97 -17.18
C ASP A 283 18.32 -3.98 -17.98
N PHE A 284 19.33 -3.44 -17.35
CA PHE A 284 20.37 -2.73 -18.05
C PHE A 284 21.73 -3.34 -17.69
N LYS A 285 22.65 -3.33 -18.64
CA LYS A 285 24.04 -3.73 -18.40
C LYS A 285 24.84 -2.48 -18.14
N PHE A 286 25.53 -2.47 -17.03
CA PHE A 286 26.54 -1.42 -16.80
C PHE A 286 27.61 -1.47 -17.89
N PRO A 287 28.14 -0.32 -18.33
CA PRO A 287 29.32 -0.30 -19.20
C PRO A 287 30.46 -1.11 -18.58
N GLU A 288 31.27 -1.80 -19.41
CA GLU A 288 32.33 -2.70 -18.94
C GLU A 288 33.30 -2.04 -17.99
N HIS A 289 33.52 -0.72 -18.12
CA HIS A 289 34.40 0.05 -17.23
C HIS A 289 33.75 0.37 -15.87
N PHE A 290 32.44 0.13 -15.67
CA PHE A 290 31.77 0.41 -14.40
C PHE A 290 31.78 -0.82 -13.50
N THR A 291 32.61 -0.81 -12.51
CA THR A 291 32.82 -1.93 -11.57
C THR A 291 31.75 -2.00 -10.45
N GLY A 292 30.80 -1.07 -10.41
CA GLY A 292 29.86 -0.93 -9.29
C GLY A 292 30.47 -0.26 -8.04
N LYS A 293 31.74 0.12 -8.11
CA LYS A 293 32.45 0.84 -7.04
C LYS A 293 32.77 2.24 -7.51
N TYR A 294 32.41 3.21 -6.70
CA TYR A 294 32.91 4.56 -6.85
C TYR A 294 34.20 4.65 -6.02
N ASP A 295 35.33 4.84 -6.68
CA ASP A 295 36.58 5.17 -6.01
C ASP A 295 36.48 6.59 -5.46
N LEU A 296 35.79 6.72 -4.35
CA LEU A 296 35.75 7.98 -3.60
C LEU A 296 37.05 8.05 -2.81
N PRO A 297 37.86 9.12 -2.97
CA PRO A 297 39.06 9.32 -2.17
C PRO A 297 38.67 9.30 -0.68
N SER A 298 39.39 8.53 0.11
CA SER A 298 39.16 8.39 1.56
C SER A 298 39.29 9.70 2.35
N GLU A 299 39.83 10.74 1.74
CA GLU A 299 40.05 12.06 2.36
C GLU A 299 39.34 13.21 1.61
N ARG A 300 38.14 13.04 1.15
CA ARG A 300 37.41 14.17 0.55
C ARG A 300 36.78 15.04 1.65
N LYS A 301 37.26 16.27 1.75
CA LYS A 301 36.53 17.36 2.39
C LYS A 301 35.41 17.80 1.42
N PHE A 302 34.17 17.60 1.83
CA PHE A 302 33.03 18.10 1.07
C PHE A 302 32.78 19.57 1.45
N ASN A 303 32.81 20.45 0.48
CA ASN A 303 32.31 21.80 0.65
C ASN A 303 30.81 21.78 0.28
N ALA A 304 29.94 21.99 1.26
CA ALA A 304 28.53 22.22 1.01
C ALA A 304 28.30 23.71 0.77
N ALA A 305 27.73 24.06 -0.37
CA ALA A 305 27.17 25.40 -0.58
C ALA A 305 25.68 25.34 -0.24
N ILE A 306 25.28 26.19 0.72
CA ILE A 306 23.85 26.44 0.97
C ILE A 306 23.49 27.62 0.06
N ILE A 307 22.57 27.39 -0.88
CA ILE A 307 22.00 28.41 -1.77
C ILE A 307 20.71 28.93 -1.15
#